data_f5efdd24bb2c6b3405b7b48f7fce107d
#
_entry.id   f5efdd24bb2c6b3405b7b48f7fce107d
#
_cell.length_a   1.000
_cell.length_b   1.000
_cell.length_c   1.000
_cell.angle_alpha   90.00
_cell.angle_beta   90.00
_cell.angle_gamma   90.00
#
_symmetry.space_group_name_H-M   'P 1'
#
loop_
_entity.id
_entity.type
_entity.pdbx_description
1 polymer ?
#
loop_
_entity_poly.entity_id
_entity_poly.type
_entity_poly.pdbx_seq_one_letter_code
_entity_poly.pdbx_strand_id
1 'polypeptide(L)'
;MKKVVRYRNLLLFTIVFLILLIEHWGLYQTKSQLVAQEKMLDEFTYDMKLVDQIFTEIQCFPVVKEENANQYPVIFKNSWGSERTYGGERTHEGCDLMGVENERGKYKVCSMTNGVVKNIGWLEQGGWRIGIQSDSGIYYYYAHLDSYEKAYEEGETVVAGQILGRMGDSGYGKEPGTKGMFDVHLHVGIYVKDFRGKERAINPYWYLKQLEIS
;
A
#
# COMPACT_ATOMS: atom_id res chain seq x y z
N MET A 1 -42.78 -64.90 -4.22
CA MET A 1 -43.29 -63.55 -3.86
C MET A 1 -42.47 -62.84 -2.81
N LYS A 2 -42.11 -63.42 -1.66
CA LYS A 2 -41.37 -62.72 -0.58
C LYS A 2 -39.99 -62.15 -1.00
N LYS A 3 -39.21 -62.82 -1.86
CA LYS A 3 -37.90 -62.33 -2.35
C LYS A 3 -38.01 -61.06 -3.21
N VAL A 4 -38.98 -61.02 -4.14
CA VAL A 4 -39.18 -59.88 -5.06
C VAL A 4 -39.58 -58.61 -4.30
N VAL A 5 -40.44 -58.74 -3.26
CA VAL A 5 -40.82 -57.60 -2.41
C VAL A 5 -39.60 -57.06 -1.63
N ARG A 6 -38.72 -57.94 -1.15
CA ARG A 6 -37.49 -57.54 -0.41
C ARG A 6 -36.53 -56.77 -1.30
N TYR A 7 -36.28 -57.17 -2.53
CA TYR A 7 -35.41 -56.46 -3.50
C TYR A 7 -36.03 -55.12 -3.91
N ARG A 8 -37.36 -55.05 -4.12
CA ARG A 8 -38.05 -53.79 -4.42
C ARG A 8 -37.92 -52.79 -3.29
N ASN A 9 -38.08 -53.19 -2.04
CA ASN A 9 -37.92 -52.31 -0.89
C ASN A 9 -36.46 -51.86 -0.71
N LEU A 10 -35.49 -52.76 -0.92
CA LEU A 10 -34.05 -52.39 -0.88
C LEU A 10 -33.71 -51.36 -1.94
N LEU A 11 -34.23 -51.55 -3.18
CA LEU A 11 -34.04 -50.58 -4.27
C LEU A 11 -34.66 -49.22 -3.94
N LEU A 12 -35.86 -49.18 -3.37
CA LEU A 12 -36.49 -47.93 -2.96
C LEU A 12 -35.68 -47.23 -1.87
N PHE A 13 -35.16 -47.94 -0.86
CA PHE A 13 -34.33 -47.38 0.16
C PHE A 13 -33.01 -46.79 -0.40
N THR A 14 -32.38 -47.48 -1.35
CA THR A 14 -31.15 -46.95 -2.01
C THR A 14 -31.46 -45.69 -2.83
N ILE A 15 -32.56 -45.64 -3.56
CA ILE A 15 -32.96 -44.45 -4.32
C ILE A 15 -33.21 -43.27 -3.41
N VAL A 16 -33.99 -43.44 -2.34
CA VAL A 16 -34.27 -42.38 -1.35
C VAL A 16 -32.98 -41.90 -0.68
N PHE A 17 -32.12 -42.83 -0.30
CA PHE A 17 -30.81 -42.46 0.28
C PHE A 17 -29.93 -41.64 -0.67
N LEU A 18 -29.87 -42.00 -1.96
CA LEU A 18 -29.14 -41.25 -2.99
C LEU A 18 -29.73 -39.85 -3.18
N ILE A 19 -31.07 -39.72 -3.20
CA ILE A 19 -31.71 -38.40 -3.29
C ILE A 19 -31.34 -37.53 -2.11
N LEU A 20 -31.41 -38.06 -0.89
CA LEU A 20 -31.01 -37.33 0.33
C LEU A 20 -29.53 -36.91 0.31
N LEU A 21 -28.63 -37.75 -0.23
CA LEU A 21 -27.22 -37.39 -0.41
C LEU A 21 -27.04 -36.24 -1.40
N ILE A 22 -27.76 -36.25 -2.52
CA ILE A 22 -27.71 -35.20 -3.55
C ILE A 22 -28.22 -33.87 -2.97
N GLU A 23 -29.36 -33.89 -2.26
CA GLU A 23 -29.89 -32.70 -1.59
C GLU A 23 -28.92 -32.15 -0.53
N HIS A 24 -28.38 -33.03 0.31
CA HIS A 24 -27.37 -32.63 1.31
C HIS A 24 -26.13 -32.01 0.67
N TRP A 25 -25.65 -32.60 -0.40
CA TRP A 25 -24.51 -32.06 -1.17
C TRP A 25 -24.85 -30.67 -1.75
N GLY A 26 -26.05 -30.51 -2.34
CA GLY A 26 -26.53 -29.24 -2.86
C GLY A 26 -26.57 -28.14 -1.78
N LEU A 27 -27.15 -28.47 -0.62
CA LEU A 27 -27.20 -27.55 0.53
C LEU A 27 -25.80 -27.18 1.03
N TYR A 28 -24.87 -28.14 1.10
CA TYR A 28 -23.48 -27.91 1.49
C TYR A 28 -22.78 -26.95 0.52
N GLN A 29 -22.93 -27.13 -0.79
CA GLN A 29 -22.36 -26.26 -1.82
C GLN A 29 -22.91 -24.83 -1.72
N THR A 30 -24.23 -24.68 -1.55
CA THR A 30 -24.88 -23.38 -1.39
C THR A 30 -24.36 -22.65 -0.15
N LYS A 31 -24.25 -23.35 0.99
CA LYS A 31 -23.71 -22.78 2.22
C LYS A 31 -22.25 -22.34 2.05
N SER A 32 -21.43 -23.15 1.38
CA SER A 32 -20.03 -22.82 1.10
C SER A 32 -19.90 -21.56 0.22
N GLN A 33 -20.76 -21.41 -0.79
CA GLN A 33 -20.81 -20.23 -1.65
C GLN A 33 -21.22 -18.98 -0.87
N LEU A 34 -22.24 -19.07 -0.01
CA LEU A 34 -22.68 -17.95 0.84
C LEU A 34 -21.54 -17.47 1.77
N VAL A 35 -20.86 -18.38 2.44
CA VAL A 35 -19.72 -18.03 3.32
C VAL A 35 -18.59 -17.37 2.53
N ALA A 36 -18.33 -17.84 1.30
CA ALA A 36 -17.32 -17.21 0.44
C ALA A 36 -17.72 -15.79 -0.01
N GLN A 37 -19.02 -15.57 -0.30
CA GLN A 37 -19.55 -14.26 -0.67
C GLN A 37 -19.51 -13.28 0.52
N GLU A 38 -19.93 -13.71 1.72
CA GLU A 38 -19.83 -12.89 2.95
C GLU A 38 -18.38 -12.44 3.19
N LYS A 39 -17.43 -13.37 3.13
CA LYS A 39 -16.02 -13.06 3.31
C LYS A 39 -15.50 -12.05 2.27
N MET A 40 -15.89 -12.20 1.01
CA MET A 40 -15.50 -11.27 -0.05
C MET A 40 -16.11 -9.88 0.17
N LEU A 41 -17.34 -9.80 0.68
CA LEU A 41 -17.99 -8.54 1.02
C LEU A 41 -17.31 -7.85 2.20
N ASP A 42 -16.91 -8.60 3.23
CA ASP A 42 -16.17 -8.09 4.38
C ASP A 42 -14.81 -7.52 3.96
N GLU A 43 -14.08 -8.26 3.10
CA GLU A 43 -12.80 -7.81 2.54
C GLU A 43 -12.95 -6.53 1.72
N PHE A 44 -13.95 -6.48 0.83
CA PHE A 44 -14.26 -5.29 0.03
C PHE A 44 -14.63 -4.09 0.91
N THR A 45 -15.46 -4.30 1.92
CA THR A 45 -15.88 -3.25 2.86
C THR A 45 -14.69 -2.71 3.64
N TYR A 46 -13.78 -3.59 4.05
CA TYR A 46 -12.54 -3.20 4.73
C TYR A 46 -11.64 -2.36 3.81
N ASP A 47 -11.47 -2.77 2.56
CA ASP A 47 -10.66 -2.05 1.58
C ASP A 47 -11.24 -0.66 1.27
N MET A 48 -12.56 -0.54 1.15
CA MET A 48 -13.21 0.76 0.97
C MET A 48 -12.99 1.69 2.17
N LYS A 49 -13.04 1.17 3.40
CA LYS A 49 -12.72 1.94 4.60
C LYS A 49 -11.26 2.40 4.64
N LEU A 50 -10.33 1.56 4.21
CA LEU A 50 -8.91 1.94 4.11
C LEU A 50 -8.70 3.08 3.10
N VAL A 51 -9.35 3.01 1.95
CA VAL A 51 -9.28 4.08 0.93
C VAL A 51 -9.79 5.40 1.50
N ASP A 52 -10.94 5.39 2.15
CA ASP A 52 -11.53 6.57 2.79
C ASP A 52 -10.63 7.11 3.91
N GLN A 53 -10.05 6.23 4.72
CA GLN A 53 -9.13 6.59 5.79
C GLN A 53 -7.88 7.29 5.24
N ILE A 54 -7.27 6.79 4.16
CA ILE A 54 -6.12 7.43 3.53
C ILE A 54 -6.48 8.83 3.06
N PHE A 55 -7.62 9.00 2.36
CA PHE A 55 -8.08 10.31 1.90
C PHE A 55 -8.34 11.30 3.05
N THR A 56 -8.80 10.81 4.19
CA THR A 56 -9.05 11.63 5.38
C THR A 56 -7.76 12.07 6.07
N GLU A 57 -6.72 11.22 6.06
CA GLU A 57 -5.46 11.48 6.79
C GLU A 57 -4.48 12.34 6.01
N ILE A 58 -4.44 12.21 4.68
CA ILE A 58 -3.54 13.02 3.86
C ILE A 58 -4.04 14.46 3.77
N GLN A 59 -3.18 15.42 4.09
CA GLN A 59 -3.54 16.84 4.20
C GLN A 59 -2.77 17.74 3.24
N CYS A 60 -1.63 17.26 2.69
CA CYS A 60 -0.83 18.04 1.78
C CYS A 60 0.01 17.16 0.85
N PHE A 61 0.44 17.75 -0.26
CA PHE A 61 1.36 17.12 -1.18
C PHE A 61 2.76 17.00 -0.56
N PRO A 62 3.50 15.88 -0.76
CA PRO A 62 4.74 15.60 -0.03
C PRO A 62 5.96 16.43 -0.47
N VAL A 63 5.85 17.23 -1.52
CA VAL A 63 6.87 18.17 -1.95
C VAL A 63 6.33 19.58 -1.82
N VAL A 64 7.10 20.45 -1.18
CA VAL A 64 6.68 21.84 -0.94
C VAL A 64 6.67 22.62 -2.24
N LYS A 65 5.57 23.32 -2.49
CA LYS A 65 5.45 24.28 -3.59
C LYS A 65 6.26 25.55 -3.25
N GLU A 66 6.95 26.10 -4.23
CA GLU A 66 7.61 27.40 -4.07
C GLU A 66 6.56 28.50 -3.88
N GLU A 67 6.93 29.54 -3.15
CA GLU A 67 6.06 30.69 -2.92
C GLU A 67 5.68 31.34 -4.25
N ASN A 68 4.38 31.54 -4.46
CA ASN A 68 3.78 32.08 -5.70
C ASN A 68 3.89 31.16 -6.94
N ALA A 69 4.36 29.93 -6.82
CA ALA A 69 4.32 28.98 -7.93
C ALA A 69 2.90 28.42 -8.15
N ASN A 70 2.51 28.26 -9.41
CA ASN A 70 1.21 27.67 -9.78
C ASN A 70 1.26 26.13 -9.72
N GLN A 71 2.45 25.54 -9.79
CA GLN A 71 2.64 24.09 -9.85
C GLN A 71 3.70 23.62 -8.85
N TYR A 72 3.63 22.36 -8.47
CA TYR A 72 4.69 21.72 -7.70
C TYR A 72 5.92 21.51 -8.59
N PRO A 73 7.15 21.61 -8.02
CA PRO A 73 8.39 21.52 -8.79
C PRO A 73 8.78 20.05 -9.09
N VAL A 74 7.80 19.20 -9.37
CA VAL A 74 7.98 17.78 -9.68
C VAL A 74 7.05 17.33 -10.79
N ILE A 75 7.47 16.28 -11.48
CA ILE A 75 6.67 15.59 -12.51
C ILE A 75 6.53 14.14 -12.09
N PHE A 76 5.32 13.58 -12.19
CA PHE A 76 5.10 12.18 -11.86
C PHE A 76 4.02 11.55 -12.75
N LYS A 77 4.14 10.25 -12.91
CA LYS A 77 3.18 9.38 -13.60
C LYS A 77 2.89 8.15 -12.76
N ASN A 78 1.84 7.42 -13.12
CA ASN A 78 1.56 6.15 -12.46
C ASN A 78 2.64 5.12 -12.81
N SER A 79 3.63 4.97 -11.92
CA SER A 79 4.72 4.00 -12.01
C SER A 79 4.50 2.74 -11.15
N TRP A 80 3.31 2.62 -10.55
CA TRP A 80 2.93 1.44 -9.77
C TRP A 80 3.04 0.15 -10.55
N GLY A 81 3.63 -0.88 -9.96
CA GLY A 81 3.79 -2.19 -10.58
C GLY A 81 4.83 -2.27 -11.70
N SER A 82 5.53 -1.16 -12.02
CA SER A 82 6.63 -1.19 -12.99
C SER A 82 7.74 -2.10 -12.50
N GLU A 83 8.37 -2.81 -13.42
CA GLU A 83 9.50 -3.68 -13.10
C GLU A 83 10.68 -2.91 -12.52
N ARG A 84 11.34 -3.49 -11.52
CA ARG A 84 12.56 -3.01 -10.89
C ARG A 84 13.56 -4.15 -10.85
N THR A 85 14.79 -3.90 -11.29
CA THR A 85 15.85 -4.92 -11.42
C THR A 85 16.91 -4.83 -10.34
N TYR A 86 17.09 -3.67 -9.69
CA TYR A 86 18.07 -3.54 -8.63
C TYR A 86 17.66 -4.36 -7.39
N GLY A 87 18.55 -5.22 -6.93
CA GLY A 87 18.29 -6.10 -5.76
C GLY A 87 17.45 -7.33 -6.07
N GLY A 88 17.26 -7.68 -7.36
CA GLY A 88 16.44 -8.79 -7.83
C GLY A 88 15.15 -8.35 -8.53
N GLU A 89 14.42 -9.31 -9.08
CA GLU A 89 13.12 -9.04 -9.72
C GLU A 89 12.09 -8.63 -8.67
N ARG A 90 11.53 -7.45 -8.82
CA ARG A 90 10.47 -6.90 -7.97
C ARG A 90 9.60 -5.90 -8.74
N THR A 91 8.45 -5.59 -8.22
CA THR A 91 7.59 -4.53 -8.73
C THR A 91 7.74 -3.25 -7.90
N HIS A 92 7.44 -2.12 -8.50
CA HIS A 92 7.44 -0.82 -7.85
C HIS A 92 6.22 -0.66 -6.95
N GLU A 93 6.45 -0.58 -5.64
CA GLU A 93 5.41 -0.41 -4.62
C GLU A 93 5.34 1.05 -4.13
N GLY A 94 5.17 1.99 -5.09
CA GLY A 94 5.14 3.40 -4.79
C GLY A 94 4.87 4.26 -6.02
N CYS A 95 5.11 5.55 -5.85
CA CYS A 95 5.11 6.55 -6.91
C CYS A 95 6.36 7.42 -6.82
N ASP A 96 7.07 7.59 -7.94
CA ASP A 96 8.26 8.41 -8.01
C ASP A 96 7.90 9.82 -8.51
N LEU A 97 8.20 10.83 -7.69
CA LEU A 97 8.02 12.24 -7.99
C LEU A 97 9.38 12.81 -8.42
N MET A 98 9.59 12.92 -9.73
CA MET A 98 10.85 13.38 -10.33
C MET A 98 10.99 14.88 -10.17
N GLY A 99 12.12 15.37 -9.66
CA GLY A 99 12.42 16.79 -9.64
C GLY A 99 12.47 17.37 -11.07
N VAL A 100 11.88 18.54 -11.29
CA VAL A 100 11.95 19.23 -12.61
C VAL A 100 13.41 19.49 -13.00
N GLU A 101 14.24 19.81 -12.04
CA GLU A 101 15.69 19.88 -12.19
C GLU A 101 16.33 18.71 -11.44
N ASN A 102 17.32 18.07 -12.06
CA ASN A 102 18.05 16.95 -11.46
C ASN A 102 19.12 17.45 -10.44
N GLU A 103 18.64 18.15 -9.38
CA GLU A 103 19.50 18.80 -8.38
C GLU A 103 19.19 18.28 -6.97
N ARG A 104 20.21 17.68 -6.33
CA ARG A 104 20.11 17.16 -4.95
C ARG A 104 19.87 18.28 -3.95
N GLY A 105 19.04 18.02 -2.95
CA GLY A 105 18.79 18.96 -1.84
C GLY A 105 17.96 20.18 -2.22
N LYS A 106 17.54 20.33 -3.48
CA LYS A 106 16.76 21.47 -3.96
C LYS A 106 15.35 21.49 -3.37
N TYR A 107 14.64 20.38 -3.44
CA TYR A 107 13.22 20.29 -3.13
C TYR A 107 13.00 19.86 -1.69
N LYS A 108 12.18 20.60 -0.94
CA LYS A 108 11.78 20.26 0.41
C LYS A 108 10.72 19.16 0.38
N VAL A 109 10.94 18.14 1.18
CA VAL A 109 9.99 17.02 1.39
C VAL A 109 9.30 17.23 2.73
N CYS A 110 7.98 17.08 2.76
CA CYS A 110 7.17 17.22 3.98
C CYS A 110 6.29 15.99 4.21
N SER A 111 5.83 15.83 5.46
CA SER A 111 4.87 14.79 5.81
C SER A 111 3.52 15.06 5.19
N MET A 112 2.93 14.06 4.54
CA MET A 112 1.55 14.14 4.01
C MET A 112 0.49 14.12 5.11
N THR A 113 0.84 13.57 6.29
CA THR A 113 -0.09 13.27 7.38
C THR A 113 0.50 13.61 8.75
N ASN A 114 -0.37 13.70 9.75
CA ASN A 114 0.03 13.64 11.14
C ASN A 114 0.41 12.21 11.52
N GLY A 115 1.33 12.05 12.47
CA GLY A 115 1.72 10.74 12.96
C GLY A 115 3.00 10.77 13.77
N VAL A 116 3.66 9.62 13.84
CA VAL A 116 4.95 9.45 14.51
C VAL A 116 5.99 8.87 13.55
N VAL A 117 7.24 9.26 13.73
CA VAL A 117 8.36 8.65 13.02
C VAL A 117 8.43 7.18 13.41
N LYS A 118 8.15 6.29 12.47
CA LYS A 118 8.18 4.84 12.69
C LYS A 118 9.52 4.23 12.38
N ASN A 119 10.13 4.70 11.31
CA ASN A 119 11.45 4.26 10.88
C ASN A 119 12.22 5.43 10.27
N ILE A 120 13.54 5.45 10.48
CA ILE A 120 14.44 6.43 9.88
C ILE A 120 15.79 5.77 9.59
N GLY A 121 16.58 6.36 8.71
CA GLY A 121 17.95 5.92 8.41
C GLY A 121 18.09 5.28 7.04
N TRP A 122 19.18 4.54 6.85
CA TRP A 122 19.59 3.98 5.58
C TRP A 122 18.91 2.65 5.26
N LEU A 123 18.49 2.50 4.01
CA LEU A 123 18.16 1.21 3.39
C LEU A 123 18.91 1.08 2.05
N GLU A 124 19.39 -0.11 1.73
CA GLU A 124 20.13 -0.36 0.49
C GLU A 124 19.36 0.11 -0.76
N GLN A 125 18.08 -0.17 -0.85
CA GLN A 125 17.24 0.23 -1.98
C GLN A 125 16.72 1.67 -1.86
N GLY A 126 16.22 2.04 -0.70
CA GLY A 126 15.56 3.34 -0.48
C GLY A 126 16.49 4.49 -0.13
N GLY A 127 17.79 4.23 0.12
CA GLY A 127 18.74 5.25 0.59
C GLY A 127 18.36 5.81 1.95
N TRP A 128 18.61 7.10 2.16
CA TRP A 128 18.09 7.82 3.32
C TRP A 128 16.58 7.91 3.21
N ARG A 129 15.88 7.36 4.19
CA ARG A 129 14.42 7.29 4.21
C ARG A 129 13.87 7.64 5.58
N ILE A 130 12.64 8.13 5.60
CA ILE A 130 11.83 8.32 6.79
C ILE A 130 10.42 7.79 6.55
N GLY A 131 9.84 7.13 7.52
CA GLY A 131 8.49 6.62 7.46
C GLY A 131 7.66 7.14 8.63
N ILE A 132 6.49 7.65 8.33
CA ILE A 132 5.54 8.20 9.30
C ILE A 132 4.36 7.23 9.42
N GLN A 133 4.05 6.81 10.65
CA GLN A 133 2.87 6.02 10.95
C GLN A 133 1.79 6.93 11.53
N SER A 134 0.64 6.98 10.87
CA SER A 134 -0.54 7.69 11.36
C SER A 134 -1.20 6.98 12.55
N ASP A 135 -2.12 7.66 13.24
CA ASP A 135 -2.87 7.09 14.37
C ASP A 135 -3.72 5.87 13.97
N SER A 136 -4.18 5.79 12.72
CA SER A 136 -4.89 4.62 12.19
C SER A 136 -3.98 3.42 11.89
N GLY A 137 -2.65 3.62 11.96
CA GLY A 137 -1.64 2.61 11.69
C GLY A 137 -1.21 2.51 10.22
N ILE A 138 -1.68 3.41 9.35
CA ILE A 138 -1.22 3.51 7.97
C ILE A 138 0.21 4.07 7.97
N TYR A 139 1.08 3.48 7.14
CA TYR A 139 2.49 3.84 7.07
C TYR A 139 2.79 4.58 5.76
N TYR A 140 3.26 5.83 5.88
CA TYR A 140 3.65 6.72 4.79
C TYR A 140 5.16 6.76 4.68
N TYR A 141 5.71 6.39 3.55
CA TYR A 141 7.12 6.18 3.30
C TYR A 141 7.68 7.21 2.33
N TYR A 142 8.81 7.80 2.70
CA TYR A 142 9.53 8.82 1.93
C TYR A 142 10.98 8.38 1.78
N ALA A 143 11.46 8.15 0.56
CA ALA A 143 12.78 7.60 0.30
C ALA A 143 13.58 8.42 -0.71
N HIS A 144 14.85 8.05 -0.87
CA HIS A 144 15.85 8.69 -1.70
C HIS A 144 16.20 10.13 -1.25
N LEU A 145 16.04 10.42 0.04
CA LEU A 145 16.38 11.75 0.57
C LEU A 145 17.87 12.07 0.42
N ASP A 146 18.18 13.33 0.20
CA ASP A 146 19.55 13.86 0.24
C ASP A 146 20.00 14.09 1.68
N SER A 147 19.10 14.65 2.50
CA SER A 147 19.33 14.98 3.91
C SER A 147 18.01 15.02 4.68
N TYR A 148 18.09 14.87 6.00
CA TYR A 148 16.97 15.18 6.90
C TYR A 148 17.00 16.66 7.28
N GLU A 149 15.84 17.24 7.61
CA GLU A 149 15.74 18.63 8.08
C GLU A 149 16.39 18.81 9.46
N LYS A 150 16.32 17.77 10.29
CA LYS A 150 16.92 17.69 11.62
C LYS A 150 17.22 16.23 11.99
N ALA A 151 17.84 16.03 13.13
CA ALA A 151 17.97 14.70 13.73
C ALA A 151 16.60 14.26 14.27
N TYR A 152 15.87 13.42 13.51
CA TYR A 152 14.62 12.79 13.95
C TYR A 152 14.92 11.51 14.72
N GLU A 153 14.06 11.19 15.67
CA GLU A 153 14.09 9.94 16.42
C GLU A 153 12.79 9.13 16.20
N GLU A 154 12.88 7.79 16.26
CA GLU A 154 11.68 6.94 16.20
C GLU A 154 10.79 7.24 17.41
N GLY A 155 9.46 7.33 17.16
CA GLY A 155 8.48 7.76 18.15
C GLY A 155 8.23 9.27 18.21
N GLU A 156 9.04 10.08 17.54
CA GLU A 156 8.84 11.54 17.50
C GLU A 156 7.58 11.90 16.72
N THR A 157 6.77 12.80 17.27
CA THR A 157 5.54 13.28 16.62
C THR A 157 5.87 14.22 15.46
N VAL A 158 5.15 14.03 14.35
CA VAL A 158 5.23 14.82 13.12
C VAL A 158 3.81 15.26 12.75
N VAL A 159 3.68 16.50 12.28
CA VAL A 159 2.42 17.01 11.74
C VAL A 159 2.46 17.11 10.22
N ALA A 160 1.30 17.07 9.58
CA ALA A 160 1.19 17.27 8.15
C ALA A 160 1.80 18.62 7.74
N GLY A 161 2.55 18.65 6.63
CA GLY A 161 3.29 19.82 6.16
C GLY A 161 4.64 20.05 6.87
N GLN A 162 4.96 19.35 7.97
CA GLN A 162 6.27 19.45 8.60
C GLN A 162 7.36 18.95 7.65
N ILE A 163 8.42 19.77 7.48
CA ILE A 163 9.54 19.40 6.61
C ILE A 163 10.28 18.21 7.23
N LEU A 164 10.41 17.15 6.45
CA LEU A 164 11.14 15.92 6.83
C LEU A 164 12.60 15.96 6.39
N GLY A 165 12.85 16.59 5.25
CA GLY A 165 14.17 16.63 4.65
C GLY A 165 14.14 17.20 3.24
N ARG A 166 15.16 16.83 2.47
CA ARG A 166 15.33 17.28 1.09
C ARG A 166 15.41 16.08 0.13
N MET A 167 14.82 16.24 -1.04
CA MET A 167 14.83 15.24 -2.11
C MET A 167 16.24 15.04 -2.64
N GLY A 168 16.58 13.78 -2.94
CA GLY A 168 17.88 13.40 -3.48
C GLY A 168 17.80 12.22 -4.44
N ASP A 169 18.90 11.50 -4.51
CA ASP A 169 19.09 10.28 -5.31
C ASP A 169 19.92 9.24 -4.53
N SER A 170 19.74 9.23 -3.21
CA SER A 170 20.42 8.27 -2.33
C SER A 170 19.79 6.88 -2.44
N GLY A 171 20.63 5.85 -2.34
CA GLY A 171 20.19 4.45 -2.40
C GLY A 171 20.88 3.65 -3.49
N TYR A 172 20.38 2.44 -3.73
CA TYR A 172 20.95 1.46 -4.65
C TYR A 172 22.41 1.16 -4.35
N GLY A 173 22.73 1.02 -3.05
CA GLY A 173 24.05 0.67 -2.56
C GLY A 173 24.02 0.24 -1.10
N LYS A 174 24.93 -0.68 -0.74
CA LYS A 174 25.05 -1.18 0.64
C LYS A 174 25.60 -0.14 1.60
N GLU A 175 26.51 0.70 1.10
CA GLU A 175 27.16 1.72 1.90
C GLU A 175 26.23 2.93 2.10
N PRO A 176 25.97 3.35 3.36
CA PRO A 176 25.21 4.54 3.65
C PRO A 176 25.77 5.78 2.95
N GLY A 177 24.91 6.54 2.27
CA GLY A 177 25.31 7.72 1.51
C GLY A 177 25.62 7.46 0.04
N THR A 178 25.46 6.23 -0.48
CA THR A 178 25.52 5.95 -1.93
C THR A 178 24.53 6.83 -2.68
N LYS A 179 24.97 7.55 -3.73
CA LYS A 179 24.20 8.50 -4.54
C LYS A 179 24.58 8.40 -6.01
N GLY A 180 23.75 8.97 -6.89
CA GLY A 180 24.06 9.12 -8.32
C GLY A 180 23.76 7.91 -9.20
N MET A 181 22.97 6.97 -8.70
CA MET A 181 22.59 5.78 -9.45
C MET A 181 21.33 6.01 -10.31
N PHE A 182 20.61 7.09 -10.09
CA PHE A 182 19.38 7.49 -10.76
C PHE A 182 19.14 8.99 -10.59
N ASP A 183 18.19 9.55 -11.34
CA ASP A 183 17.81 10.96 -11.25
C ASP A 183 17.12 11.30 -9.92
N VAL A 184 17.29 12.55 -9.48
CA VAL A 184 16.72 13.09 -8.24
C VAL A 184 15.21 12.95 -8.25
N HIS A 185 14.68 12.21 -7.28
CA HIS A 185 13.24 12.02 -7.09
C HIS A 185 12.89 11.68 -5.64
N LEU A 186 11.63 11.89 -5.27
CA LEU A 186 11.05 11.36 -4.06
C LEU A 186 10.25 10.11 -4.38
N HIS A 187 10.64 8.98 -3.82
CA HIS A 187 9.80 7.80 -3.80
C HIS A 187 8.81 7.88 -2.64
N VAL A 188 7.51 7.85 -2.95
CA VAL A 188 6.42 7.83 -1.97
C VAL A 188 5.75 6.47 -1.96
N GLY A 189 5.67 5.84 -0.79
CA GLY A 189 4.94 4.60 -0.55
C GLY A 189 3.83 4.78 0.48
N ILE A 190 2.75 4.03 0.35
CA ILE A 190 1.68 3.92 1.35
C ILE A 190 1.47 2.44 1.65
N TYR A 191 1.60 2.07 2.92
CA TYR A 191 1.48 0.68 3.37
C TYR A 191 0.39 0.58 4.42
N VAL A 192 -0.47 -0.43 4.27
CA VAL A 192 -1.60 -0.71 5.13
C VAL A 192 -1.56 -2.17 5.57
N LYS A 193 -2.29 -2.50 6.61
CA LYS A 193 -2.61 -3.90 6.91
C LYS A 193 -3.90 -4.28 6.18
N ASP A 194 -3.95 -5.45 5.54
CA ASP A 194 -5.18 -6.01 5.01
C ASP A 194 -6.08 -6.50 6.16
N PHE A 195 -7.29 -6.96 5.84
CA PHE A 195 -8.24 -7.45 6.84
C PHE A 195 -7.75 -8.70 7.61
N ARG A 196 -6.64 -9.33 7.19
CA ARG A 196 -5.95 -10.43 7.87
C ARG A 196 -4.76 -9.95 8.71
N GLY A 197 -4.51 -8.64 8.72
CA GLY A 197 -3.37 -8.02 9.39
C GLY A 197 -2.05 -8.14 8.65
N LYS A 198 -2.03 -8.60 7.39
CA LYS A 198 -0.83 -8.67 6.55
C LYS A 198 -0.58 -7.29 5.94
N GLU A 199 0.67 -6.83 6.02
CA GLU A 199 1.09 -5.59 5.36
C GLU A 199 1.03 -5.73 3.84
N ARG A 200 0.51 -4.69 3.19
CA ARG A 200 0.50 -4.54 1.72
C ARG A 200 0.67 -3.08 1.34
N ALA A 201 1.29 -2.86 0.20
CA ALA A 201 1.39 -1.54 -0.40
C ALA A 201 0.06 -1.15 -1.10
N ILE A 202 -0.20 0.15 -1.14
CA ILE A 202 -1.31 0.77 -1.88
C ILE A 202 -0.71 1.71 -2.92
N ASN A 203 -1.29 1.76 -4.12
CA ASN A 203 -0.85 2.68 -5.17
C ASN A 203 -1.06 4.14 -4.75
N PRO A 204 0.01 4.95 -4.52
CA PRO A 204 -0.14 6.32 -4.04
C PRO A 204 -0.61 7.29 -5.12
N TYR A 205 -0.53 6.92 -6.40
CA TYR A 205 -0.69 7.83 -7.53
C TYR A 205 -1.99 8.66 -7.49
N TRP A 206 -3.12 8.02 -7.20
CA TRP A 206 -4.42 8.71 -7.21
C TRP A 206 -4.58 9.69 -6.05
N TYR A 207 -4.02 9.36 -4.89
CA TYR A 207 -3.98 10.27 -3.73
C TYR A 207 -3.10 11.48 -4.02
N LEU A 208 -1.93 11.27 -4.61
CA LEU A 208 -1.02 12.35 -5.02
C LEU A 208 -1.65 13.23 -6.10
N LYS A 209 -2.37 12.67 -7.08
CA LYS A 209 -3.08 13.45 -8.11
C LYS A 209 -4.17 14.33 -7.53
N GLN A 210 -4.89 13.87 -6.51
CA GLN A 210 -5.89 14.69 -5.83
C GLN A 210 -5.22 15.86 -5.08
N LEU A 211 -4.14 15.60 -4.35
CA LEU A 211 -3.41 16.65 -3.61
C LEU A 211 -2.69 17.65 -4.54
N GLU A 212 -2.32 17.25 -5.76
CA GLU A 212 -1.69 18.15 -6.74
C GLU A 212 -2.65 19.25 -7.21
N ILE A 213 -3.95 18.96 -7.27
CA ILE A 213 -4.99 19.87 -7.80
C ILE A 213 -5.78 20.60 -6.71
N SER A 214 -5.60 20.24 -5.43
CA SER A 214 -6.24 20.90 -4.27
C SER A 214 -5.40 22.09 -3.80
#